data_83a9e7fe5862604f7d9073f46c3a6f11
#
_entry.id   83a9e7fe5862604f7d9073f46c3a6f11
#
_cell.length_a   1.000
_cell.length_b   1.000
_cell.length_c   1.000
_cell.angle_alpha   90.00
_cell.angle_beta   90.00
_cell.angle_gamma   90.00
#
_symmetry.space_group_name_H-M   'P 1'
#
loop_
_entity.id
_entity.type
_entity.pdbx_description
1 polymer ?
#
loop_
_entity_poly.entity_id
_entity_poly.type
_entity_poly.pdbx_seq_one_letter_code
_entity_poly.pdbx_strand_id
1 'polypeptide(L)'
;MEKNIQMFEGQRVRSVWDEEAEKWWFSVLDVVAVLTDQADYAKVRSYWKWLKNKLIEEGHNEVVSNTNHLKLEAPDGKMRFTDLADTEQLFRLIQSIPSKKAEPFKMWLARVGKERIDETIDPEQSIERAIQNYRKLGYSESWINQRIKSIEVRKALTDEWDKAGVKQGEEYAYLTDLMTKTWSGMTTKQYKKHKNLKKENLRDNMSNLELIVNMLAEATATELSAKSSPKDLTQSASVAKKGAIVARNTRIDIEKQGGKVISSQSAKQLGRIKTPKTLSPFPPSLSSES
;
A
#
# COMPACT_ATOMS: atom_id res chain seq x y z
N MET A 1 7.04 13.76 -10.32
CA MET A 1 7.67 13.13 -9.13
C MET A 1 7.46 14.01 -7.91
N GLU A 2 6.78 13.52 -6.90
CA GLU A 2 6.59 14.23 -5.64
C GLU A 2 7.85 14.03 -4.77
N LYS A 3 8.50 15.13 -4.38
CA LYS A 3 9.67 15.09 -3.48
C LYS A 3 9.15 15.10 -2.04
N ASN A 4 9.49 14.10 -1.26
CA ASN A 4 9.16 14.05 0.16
C ASN A 4 10.42 13.87 1.01
N ILE A 5 10.39 14.42 2.22
CA ILE A 5 11.41 14.20 3.23
C ILE A 5 10.79 13.26 4.26
N GLN A 6 11.36 12.08 4.39
CA GLN A 6 11.00 11.13 5.44
C GLN A 6 11.87 11.37 6.67
N MET A 7 11.28 11.27 7.86
CA MET A 7 12.02 11.38 9.10
C MET A 7 12.44 9.98 9.57
N PHE A 8 13.73 9.77 9.73
CA PHE A 8 14.30 8.56 10.28
C PHE A 8 15.13 8.94 11.52
N GLU A 9 14.77 8.45 12.69
CA GLU A 9 15.38 8.84 13.98
C GLU A 9 15.53 10.37 14.16
N GLY A 10 14.52 11.14 13.78
CA GLY A 10 14.55 12.60 13.85
C GLY A 10 15.41 13.28 12.77
N GLN A 11 16.07 12.53 11.90
CA GLN A 11 16.88 13.08 10.81
C GLN A 11 16.15 12.97 9.46
N ARG A 12 16.45 13.90 8.55
CA ARG A 12 15.81 14.02 7.25
C ARG A 12 16.45 13.07 6.23
N VAL A 13 15.65 12.19 5.63
CA VAL A 13 16.02 11.34 4.50
C VAL A 13 15.24 11.80 3.28
N ARG A 14 15.93 12.25 2.24
CA ARG A 14 15.29 12.64 0.98
C ARG A 14 14.71 11.42 0.30
N SER A 15 13.49 11.53 -0.16
CA SER A 15 12.79 10.47 -0.88
C SER A 15 12.01 11.02 -2.08
N VAL A 16 11.81 10.17 -3.08
CA VAL A 16 11.04 10.48 -4.29
C VAL A 16 10.03 9.36 -4.52
N TRP A 17 8.81 9.74 -4.82
CA TRP A 17 7.81 8.80 -5.28
C TRP A 17 7.85 8.67 -6.79
N ASP A 18 7.92 7.45 -7.28
CA ASP A 18 7.81 7.09 -8.67
C ASP A 18 6.36 6.65 -8.95
N GLU A 19 5.63 7.46 -9.72
CA GLU A 19 4.22 7.19 -10.03
C GLU A 19 4.04 6.04 -11.02
N GLU A 20 5.02 5.82 -11.90
CA GLU A 20 4.96 4.78 -12.93
C GLU A 20 5.30 3.41 -12.33
N ALA A 21 6.34 3.35 -11.51
CA ALA A 21 6.75 2.13 -10.81
C ALA A 21 5.98 1.91 -9.49
N GLU A 22 5.13 2.86 -9.06
CA GLU A 22 4.37 2.85 -7.80
C GLU A 22 5.24 2.55 -6.57
N LYS A 23 6.48 3.10 -6.52
CA LYS A 23 7.41 2.84 -5.41
C LYS A 23 8.17 4.08 -4.94
N TRP A 24 8.63 4.00 -3.70
CA TRP A 24 9.49 5.00 -3.10
C TRP A 24 10.96 4.73 -3.41
N TRP A 25 11.67 5.81 -3.69
CA TRP A 25 13.12 5.84 -3.79
C TRP A 25 13.70 6.71 -2.68
N PHE A 26 14.71 6.24 -2.00
CA PHE A 26 15.36 6.90 -0.86
C PHE A 26 16.81 7.21 -1.18
N SER A 27 17.30 8.39 -0.72
CA SER A 27 18.71 8.76 -0.84
C SER A 27 19.59 7.84 0.00
N VAL A 28 20.42 7.04 -0.65
CA VAL A 28 21.37 6.13 0.04
C VAL A 28 22.33 6.90 0.92
N LEU A 29 22.84 8.05 0.44
CA LEU A 29 23.77 8.88 1.22
C LEU A 29 23.15 9.40 2.50
N ASP A 30 21.87 9.81 2.47
CA ASP A 30 21.19 10.29 3.66
C ASP A 30 21.00 9.17 4.69
N VAL A 31 20.63 7.99 4.23
CA VAL A 31 20.47 6.81 5.09
C VAL A 31 21.82 6.39 5.70
N VAL A 32 22.89 6.36 4.91
CA VAL A 32 24.24 6.08 5.41
C VAL A 32 24.67 7.13 6.42
N ALA A 33 24.43 8.41 6.18
CA ALA A 33 24.72 9.49 7.11
C ALA A 33 24.05 9.28 8.47
N VAL A 34 22.74 8.98 8.45
CA VAL A 34 21.98 8.72 9.69
C VAL A 34 22.51 7.50 10.44
N LEU A 35 22.71 6.39 9.74
CA LEU A 35 23.11 5.13 10.36
C LEU A 35 24.56 5.12 10.85
N THR A 36 25.45 5.90 10.23
CA THR A 36 26.86 6.01 10.66
C THR A 36 27.10 7.19 11.57
N ASP A 37 26.08 7.98 11.90
CA ASP A 37 26.16 9.21 12.70
C ASP A 37 27.18 10.21 12.12
N GLN A 38 27.19 10.33 10.81
CA GLN A 38 28.19 11.12 10.11
C GLN A 38 27.56 12.36 9.47
N ALA A 39 27.91 13.54 9.98
CA ALA A 39 27.45 14.82 9.43
C ALA A 39 28.26 15.27 8.20
N ASP A 40 29.50 14.82 8.05
CA ASP A 40 30.39 15.18 6.94
C ASP A 40 30.05 14.37 5.68
N TYR A 41 29.44 15.02 4.73
CA TYR A 41 29.03 14.40 3.45
C TYR A 41 30.20 13.84 2.61
N ALA A 42 31.43 14.34 2.78
CA ALA A 42 32.58 13.76 2.10
C ALA A 42 32.92 12.38 2.67
N LYS A 43 32.86 12.26 3.98
CA LYS A 43 33.07 10.98 4.68
C LYS A 43 31.93 9.99 4.38
N VAL A 44 30.68 10.45 4.33
CA VAL A 44 29.54 9.63 3.92
C VAL A 44 29.73 9.05 2.51
N ARG A 45 30.15 9.87 1.55
CA ARG A 45 30.44 9.39 0.19
C ARG A 45 31.57 8.38 0.14
N SER A 46 32.63 8.61 0.90
CA SER A 46 33.77 7.68 0.99
C SER A 46 33.34 6.34 1.60
N TYR A 47 32.50 6.38 2.65
CA TYR A 47 31.93 5.20 3.26
C TYR A 47 31.03 4.43 2.30
N TRP A 48 30.16 5.15 1.57
CA TRP A 48 29.28 4.53 0.56
C TRP A 48 30.07 3.86 -0.56
N LYS A 49 31.14 4.51 -1.03
CA LYS A 49 32.04 3.92 -2.03
C LYS A 49 32.67 2.62 -1.52
N TRP A 50 33.15 2.63 -0.28
CA TRP A 50 33.71 1.45 0.36
C TRP A 50 32.66 0.34 0.51
N LEU A 51 31.45 0.67 0.98
CA LEU A 51 30.36 -0.30 1.15
C LEU A 51 29.94 -0.91 -0.19
N LYS A 52 29.87 -0.13 -1.26
CA LYS A 52 29.59 -0.64 -2.62
C LYS A 52 30.62 -1.70 -3.02
N ASN A 53 31.91 -1.38 -2.88
CA ASN A 53 32.97 -2.32 -3.25
C ASN A 53 32.88 -3.62 -2.42
N LYS A 54 32.66 -3.49 -1.12
CA LYS A 54 32.48 -4.64 -0.24
C LYS A 54 31.31 -5.51 -0.64
N LEU A 55 30.15 -4.93 -0.95
CA LEU A 55 28.97 -5.66 -1.40
C LEU A 55 29.22 -6.40 -2.74
N ILE A 56 29.98 -5.78 -3.64
CA ILE A 56 30.37 -6.42 -4.93
C ILE A 56 31.31 -7.61 -4.66
N GLU A 57 32.31 -7.44 -3.80
CA GLU A 57 33.25 -8.50 -3.41
C GLU A 57 32.54 -9.69 -2.73
N GLU A 58 31.51 -9.41 -1.93
CA GLU A 58 30.65 -10.42 -1.27
C GLU A 58 29.62 -11.07 -2.23
N GLY A 59 29.62 -10.70 -3.51
CA GLY A 59 28.70 -11.27 -4.53
C GLY A 59 27.31 -10.62 -4.57
N HIS A 60 27.11 -9.53 -3.85
CA HIS A 60 25.84 -8.80 -3.77
C HIS A 60 25.70 -7.68 -4.83
N ASN A 61 26.09 -7.98 -6.07
CA ASN A 61 26.11 -7.01 -7.18
C ASN A 61 24.74 -6.36 -7.43
N GLU A 62 23.65 -7.13 -7.26
CA GLU A 62 22.27 -6.65 -7.49
C GLU A 62 21.88 -5.47 -6.61
N VAL A 63 22.37 -5.44 -5.38
CA VAL A 63 22.09 -4.34 -4.43
C VAL A 63 22.69 -3.03 -4.90
N VAL A 64 23.80 -3.08 -5.61
CA VAL A 64 24.54 -1.91 -6.12
C VAL A 64 24.10 -1.54 -7.51
N SER A 65 23.92 -2.52 -8.41
CA SER A 65 23.58 -2.28 -9.82
C SER A 65 22.17 -1.73 -10.02
N ASN A 66 21.25 -2.06 -9.10
CA ASN A 66 19.86 -1.63 -9.17
C ASN A 66 19.60 -0.27 -8.48
N THR A 67 20.66 0.41 -7.97
CA THR A 67 20.50 1.79 -7.47
C THR A 67 20.18 2.73 -8.62
N ASN A 68 19.15 3.55 -8.45
CA ASN A 68 18.76 4.55 -9.46
C ASN A 68 19.55 5.84 -9.24
N HIS A 69 19.88 6.55 -10.34
CA HIS A 69 20.69 7.78 -10.31
C HIS A 69 19.81 8.96 -10.69
N LEU A 70 19.32 9.72 -9.73
CA LEU A 70 18.50 10.89 -9.98
C LEU A 70 19.11 12.15 -9.35
N LYS A 71 18.80 13.31 -9.95
CA LYS A 71 19.17 14.60 -9.38
C LYS A 71 18.25 14.93 -8.20
N LEU A 72 18.80 15.03 -7.01
CA LEU A 72 18.15 15.56 -5.82
C LEU A 72 18.78 16.89 -5.41
N GLU A 73 17.99 17.72 -4.76
CA GLU A 73 18.49 18.93 -4.13
C GLU A 73 19.39 18.58 -2.95
N ALA A 74 20.61 19.06 -3.01
CA ALA A 74 21.58 18.89 -1.93
C ALA A 74 21.33 19.93 -0.82
N PRO A 75 21.92 19.77 0.39
CA PRO A 75 21.76 20.74 1.49
C PRO A 75 22.18 22.18 1.14
N ASP A 76 23.03 22.34 0.12
CA ASP A 76 23.48 23.64 -0.40
C ASP A 76 22.54 24.22 -1.50
N GLY A 77 21.35 23.64 -1.69
CA GLY A 77 20.37 24.05 -2.69
C GLY A 77 20.68 23.66 -4.14
N LYS A 78 21.82 23.01 -4.41
CA LYS A 78 22.19 22.58 -5.76
C LYS A 78 21.66 21.21 -6.10
N MET A 79 21.20 21.05 -7.34
CA MET A 79 20.78 19.75 -7.86
C MET A 79 21.98 18.87 -8.17
N ARG A 80 22.10 17.73 -7.49
CA ARG A 80 23.21 16.78 -7.65
C ARG A 80 22.70 15.37 -7.90
N PHE A 81 23.40 14.61 -8.73
CA PHE A 81 23.15 13.19 -8.87
C PHE A 81 23.39 12.47 -7.56
N THR A 82 22.45 11.63 -7.17
CA THR A 82 22.42 10.92 -5.91
C THR A 82 21.98 9.49 -6.16
N ASP A 83 22.67 8.53 -5.56
CA ASP A 83 22.27 7.12 -5.57
C ASP A 83 21.01 6.95 -4.75
N LEU A 84 19.99 6.35 -5.35
CA LEU A 84 18.71 6.05 -4.75
C LEU A 84 18.51 4.54 -4.68
N ALA A 85 17.96 4.09 -3.57
CA ALA A 85 17.53 2.72 -3.36
C ALA A 85 16.02 2.67 -3.13
N ASP A 86 15.35 1.65 -3.64
CA ASP A 86 13.98 1.36 -3.25
C ASP A 86 13.94 0.73 -1.84
N THR A 87 12.75 0.39 -1.35
CA THR A 87 12.59 -0.10 0.02
C THR A 87 13.33 -1.42 0.26
N GLU A 88 13.31 -2.33 -0.70
CA GLU A 88 13.97 -3.64 -0.58
C GLU A 88 15.49 -3.49 -0.54
N GLN A 89 16.03 -2.75 -1.49
CA GLN A 89 17.47 -2.44 -1.57
C GLN A 89 17.93 -1.70 -0.31
N LEU A 90 17.14 -0.74 0.16
CA LEU A 90 17.43 0.01 1.37
C LEU A 90 17.54 -0.92 2.59
N PHE A 91 16.62 -1.86 2.75
CA PHE A 91 16.67 -2.83 3.84
C PHE A 91 17.92 -3.71 3.76
N ARG A 92 18.29 -4.13 2.56
CA ARG A 92 19.51 -4.91 2.33
C ARG A 92 20.76 -4.11 2.68
N LEU A 93 20.83 -2.84 2.27
CA LEU A 93 21.93 -1.94 2.61
C LEU A 93 22.08 -1.75 4.12
N ILE A 94 20.96 -1.51 4.82
CA ILE A 94 20.96 -1.32 6.28
C ILE A 94 21.51 -2.56 7.01
N GLN A 95 21.19 -3.76 6.56
CA GLN A 95 21.72 -5.01 7.12
C GLN A 95 23.25 -5.09 7.01
N SER A 96 23.81 -4.53 5.93
CA SER A 96 25.25 -4.57 5.64
C SER A 96 26.06 -3.47 6.36
N ILE A 97 25.39 -2.50 7.00
CA ILE A 97 26.07 -1.42 7.72
C ILE A 97 26.38 -1.86 9.16
N PRO A 98 27.67 -2.01 9.56
CA PRO A 98 28.07 -2.35 10.92
C PRO A 98 28.01 -1.12 11.83
N SER A 99 26.82 -0.70 12.23
CA SER A 99 26.62 0.46 13.10
C SER A 99 25.65 0.14 14.23
N LYS A 100 25.92 0.69 15.43
CA LYS A 100 25.02 0.60 16.58
C LYS A 100 23.64 1.23 16.27
N LYS A 101 23.59 2.29 15.45
CA LYS A 101 22.34 2.92 15.01
C LYS A 101 21.54 2.07 14.03
N ALA A 102 22.18 1.15 13.31
CA ALA A 102 21.49 0.20 12.44
C ALA A 102 20.87 -0.98 13.21
N GLU A 103 21.35 -1.26 14.43
CA GLU A 103 20.95 -2.44 15.20
C GLU A 103 19.44 -2.48 15.53
N PRO A 104 18.80 -1.41 16.02
CA PRO A 104 17.36 -1.41 16.27
C PRO A 104 16.54 -1.75 15.02
N PHE A 105 17.02 -1.30 13.84
CA PHE A 105 16.37 -1.59 12.57
C PHE A 105 16.55 -3.06 12.15
N LYS A 106 17.75 -3.62 12.34
CA LYS A 106 18.02 -5.05 12.08
C LYS A 106 17.16 -5.95 12.97
N MET A 107 17.03 -5.59 14.24
CA MET A 107 16.15 -6.28 15.18
C MET A 107 14.68 -6.19 14.78
N TRP A 108 14.24 -5.03 14.28
CA TRP A 108 12.89 -4.87 13.76
C TRP A 108 12.65 -5.76 12.53
N LEU A 109 13.59 -5.81 11.56
CA LEU A 109 13.50 -6.70 10.41
C LEU A 109 13.45 -8.17 10.82
N ALA A 110 14.26 -8.60 11.79
CA ALA A 110 14.23 -9.96 12.32
C ALA A 110 12.87 -10.29 12.95
N ARG A 111 12.27 -9.33 13.69
CA ARG A 111 10.93 -9.49 14.24
C ARG A 111 9.86 -9.61 13.16
N VAL A 112 9.88 -8.74 12.15
CA VAL A 112 8.96 -8.81 11.01
C VAL A 112 9.10 -10.14 10.27
N GLY A 113 10.33 -10.62 10.06
CA GLY A 113 10.58 -11.93 9.46
C GLY A 113 10.00 -13.07 10.29
N LYS A 114 10.21 -13.03 11.62
CA LYS A 114 9.62 -14.02 12.54
C LYS A 114 8.08 -13.98 12.48
N GLU A 115 7.48 -12.80 12.56
CA GLU A 115 6.01 -12.64 12.46
C GLU A 115 5.45 -13.27 11.17
N ARG A 116 6.15 -13.10 10.03
CA ARG A 116 5.74 -13.73 8.76
C ARG A 116 5.82 -15.24 8.79
N ILE A 117 6.82 -15.83 9.46
CA ILE A 117 6.94 -17.27 9.65
C ILE A 117 5.80 -17.77 10.55
N ASP A 118 5.55 -17.08 11.67
CA ASP A 118 4.49 -17.43 12.60
C ASP A 118 3.11 -17.39 11.90
N GLU A 119 2.85 -16.38 11.05
CA GLU A 119 1.63 -16.27 10.23
C GLU A 119 1.48 -17.42 9.20
N THR A 120 2.58 -18.02 8.75
CA THR A 120 2.53 -19.19 7.86
C THR A 120 2.06 -20.42 8.61
N ILE A 121 2.42 -20.52 9.90
CA ILE A 121 2.00 -21.62 10.78
C ILE A 121 0.58 -21.40 11.27
N ASP A 122 0.23 -20.17 11.63
CA ASP A 122 -1.09 -19.74 12.12
C ASP A 122 -1.58 -18.52 11.30
N PRO A 123 -2.31 -18.75 10.19
CA PRO A 123 -2.79 -17.68 9.33
C PRO A 123 -3.75 -16.69 9.99
N GLU A 124 -4.39 -17.05 11.12
CA GLU A 124 -5.31 -16.19 11.85
C GLU A 124 -4.58 -14.95 12.39
N GLN A 125 -3.30 -15.07 12.73
CA GLN A 125 -2.46 -13.93 13.17
C GLN A 125 -2.35 -12.83 12.11
N SER A 126 -2.36 -13.17 10.82
CA SER A 126 -2.35 -12.18 9.73
C SER A 126 -3.64 -11.35 9.69
N ILE A 127 -4.77 -11.96 10.00
CA ILE A 127 -6.08 -11.30 10.07
C ILE A 127 -6.10 -10.37 11.27
N GLU A 128 -5.67 -10.85 12.44
CA GLU A 128 -5.61 -10.02 13.65
C GLU A 128 -4.66 -8.82 13.46
N ARG A 129 -3.50 -9.03 12.86
CA ARG A 129 -2.59 -7.93 12.51
C ARG A 129 -3.23 -6.91 11.56
N ALA A 130 -4.00 -7.35 10.58
CA ALA A 130 -4.73 -6.46 9.69
C ALA A 130 -5.77 -5.62 10.46
N ILE A 131 -6.52 -6.25 11.36
CA ILE A 131 -7.49 -5.57 12.23
C ILE A 131 -6.79 -4.52 13.11
N GLN A 132 -5.68 -4.88 13.75
CA GLN A 132 -4.91 -3.96 14.59
C GLN A 132 -4.36 -2.78 13.77
N ASN A 133 -3.92 -3.01 12.54
CA ASN A 133 -3.46 -1.95 11.66
C ASN A 133 -4.60 -0.97 11.31
N TYR A 134 -5.81 -1.46 11.01
CA TYR A 134 -6.97 -0.59 10.81
C TYR A 134 -7.33 0.19 12.08
N ARG A 135 -7.25 -0.41 13.28
CA ARG A 135 -7.44 0.29 14.57
C ARG A 135 -6.42 1.41 14.73
N LYS A 136 -5.12 1.13 14.54
CA LYS A 136 -4.04 2.14 14.58
C LYS A 136 -4.25 3.26 13.57
N LEU A 137 -4.83 2.96 12.41
CA LEU A 137 -5.20 3.94 11.40
C LEU A 137 -6.44 4.76 11.76
N GLY A 138 -7.14 4.44 12.88
CA GLY A 138 -8.27 5.18 13.40
C GLY A 138 -9.62 4.82 12.77
N TYR A 139 -9.76 3.62 12.20
CA TYR A 139 -11.06 3.13 11.75
C TYR A 139 -11.88 2.59 12.91
N SER A 140 -13.22 2.75 12.86
CA SER A 140 -14.12 2.20 13.86
C SER A 140 -14.25 0.68 13.75
N GLU A 141 -14.55 -0.01 14.86
CA GLU A 141 -14.75 -1.47 14.87
C GLU A 141 -15.85 -1.90 13.88
N SER A 142 -16.95 -1.15 13.81
CA SER A 142 -18.03 -1.42 12.86
C SER A 142 -17.54 -1.38 11.41
N TRP A 143 -16.70 -0.39 11.06
CA TRP A 143 -16.14 -0.29 9.74
C TRP A 143 -15.13 -1.41 9.47
N ILE A 144 -14.27 -1.75 10.45
CA ILE A 144 -13.28 -2.83 10.33
C ILE A 144 -13.98 -4.16 10.03
N ASN A 145 -15.02 -4.49 10.80
CA ASN A 145 -15.79 -5.71 10.57
C ASN A 145 -16.42 -5.74 9.18
N GLN A 146 -16.97 -4.62 8.71
CA GLN A 146 -17.52 -4.50 7.36
C GLN A 146 -16.44 -4.66 6.28
N ARG A 147 -15.24 -4.09 6.53
CA ARG A 147 -14.13 -4.21 5.60
C ARG A 147 -13.60 -5.64 5.48
N ILE A 148 -13.48 -6.37 6.58
CA ILE A 148 -13.08 -7.79 6.57
C ILE A 148 -14.07 -8.62 5.75
N LYS A 149 -15.38 -8.46 6.00
CA LYS A 149 -16.41 -9.12 5.20
C LYS A 149 -16.31 -8.79 3.70
N SER A 150 -15.97 -7.54 3.36
CA SER A 150 -15.80 -7.15 1.98
C SER A 150 -14.58 -7.81 1.30
N ILE A 151 -13.57 -8.20 2.04
CA ILE A 151 -12.43 -8.97 1.54
C ILE A 151 -12.87 -10.40 1.21
N GLU A 152 -13.62 -11.03 2.09
CA GLU A 152 -14.18 -12.37 1.88
C GLU A 152 -15.08 -12.44 0.63
N VAL A 153 -16.04 -11.51 0.53
CA VAL A 153 -16.94 -11.44 -0.63
C VAL A 153 -16.15 -11.21 -1.93
N ARG A 154 -15.13 -10.35 -1.88
CA ARG A 154 -14.25 -10.12 -3.03
C ARG A 154 -13.47 -11.38 -3.41
N LYS A 155 -12.97 -12.12 -2.43
CA LYS A 155 -12.24 -13.37 -2.67
C LYS A 155 -13.14 -14.38 -3.39
N ALA A 156 -14.36 -14.59 -2.92
CA ALA A 156 -15.33 -15.47 -3.56
C ALA A 156 -15.57 -15.10 -5.04
N LEU A 157 -15.68 -13.80 -5.35
CA LEU A 157 -15.85 -13.36 -6.74
C LEU A 157 -14.61 -13.64 -7.59
N THR A 158 -13.42 -13.38 -7.05
CA THR A 158 -12.17 -13.65 -7.79
C THR A 158 -11.93 -15.14 -8.02
N ASP A 159 -12.38 -16.00 -7.11
CA ASP A 159 -12.32 -17.46 -7.29
C ASP A 159 -13.23 -17.90 -8.46
N GLU A 160 -14.39 -17.27 -8.64
CA GLU A 160 -15.23 -17.53 -9.83
C GLU A 160 -14.57 -17.03 -11.13
N TRP A 161 -13.84 -15.92 -11.09
CA TRP A 161 -13.07 -15.44 -12.25
C TRP A 161 -11.90 -16.37 -12.59
N ASP A 162 -11.20 -16.89 -11.58
CA ASP A 162 -10.15 -17.90 -11.79
C ASP A 162 -10.71 -19.16 -12.45
N LYS A 163 -11.87 -19.68 -11.99
CA LYS A 163 -12.57 -20.82 -12.61
C LYS A 163 -12.97 -20.54 -14.05
N ALA A 164 -13.30 -19.29 -14.38
CA ALA A 164 -13.64 -18.87 -15.72
C ALA A 164 -12.43 -18.62 -16.63
N GLY A 165 -11.21 -18.82 -16.14
CA GLY A 165 -9.97 -18.60 -16.89
C GLY A 165 -9.61 -17.13 -17.09
N VAL A 166 -10.19 -16.21 -16.32
CA VAL A 166 -9.84 -14.78 -16.34
C VAL A 166 -8.45 -14.60 -15.75
N LYS A 167 -7.59 -13.88 -16.46
CA LYS A 167 -6.20 -13.66 -16.02
C LYS A 167 -6.11 -12.59 -14.93
N GLN A 168 -5.34 -12.91 -13.91
CA GLN A 168 -5.02 -11.93 -12.85
C GLN A 168 -4.28 -10.72 -13.43
N GLY A 169 -4.36 -9.59 -12.74
CA GLY A 169 -3.78 -8.34 -13.21
C GLY A 169 -4.76 -7.52 -14.05
N GLU A 170 -4.49 -7.35 -15.33
CA GLU A 170 -5.25 -6.42 -16.19
C GLU A 170 -6.73 -6.80 -16.38
N GLU A 171 -7.02 -8.09 -16.56
CA GLU A 171 -8.41 -8.52 -16.75
C GLU A 171 -9.23 -8.40 -15.47
N TYR A 172 -8.62 -8.69 -14.30
CA TYR A 172 -9.25 -8.43 -13.00
C TYR A 172 -9.46 -6.95 -12.75
N ALA A 173 -8.50 -6.11 -13.13
CA ALA A 173 -8.64 -4.66 -13.04
C ALA A 173 -9.78 -4.14 -13.93
N TYR A 174 -9.88 -4.66 -15.16
CA TYR A 174 -10.96 -4.34 -16.08
C TYR A 174 -12.34 -4.71 -15.51
N LEU A 175 -12.51 -5.94 -15.03
CA LEU A 175 -13.79 -6.39 -14.44
C LEU A 175 -14.15 -5.56 -13.20
N THR A 176 -13.16 -5.25 -12.37
CA THR A 176 -13.35 -4.42 -11.18
C THR A 176 -13.78 -3.01 -11.56
N ASP A 177 -13.15 -2.41 -12.57
CA ASP A 177 -13.50 -1.07 -13.05
C ASP A 177 -14.89 -1.05 -13.68
N LEU A 178 -15.22 -2.06 -14.48
CA LEU A 178 -16.56 -2.25 -15.06
C LEU A 178 -17.64 -2.30 -13.98
N MET A 179 -17.44 -3.09 -12.93
CA MET A 179 -18.38 -3.19 -11.82
C MET A 179 -18.49 -1.85 -11.08
N THR A 180 -17.37 -1.26 -10.73
CA THR A 180 -17.31 0.03 -10.03
C THR A 180 -18.03 1.11 -10.82
N LYS A 181 -17.73 1.23 -12.11
CA LYS A 181 -18.40 2.20 -13.00
C LYS A 181 -19.90 1.95 -13.11
N THR A 182 -20.30 0.69 -13.17
CA THR A 182 -21.73 0.32 -13.34
C THR A 182 -22.55 0.69 -12.11
N TRP A 183 -22.08 0.38 -10.88
CA TRP A 183 -22.86 0.66 -9.69
C TRP A 183 -22.70 2.10 -9.19
N SER A 184 -21.48 2.68 -9.28
CA SER A 184 -21.21 4.01 -8.73
C SER A 184 -21.42 5.15 -9.76
N GLY A 185 -21.37 4.86 -11.06
CA GLY A 185 -21.35 5.83 -12.14
C GLY A 185 -19.95 6.39 -12.43
N MET A 186 -18.91 5.94 -11.71
CA MET A 186 -17.54 6.41 -11.84
C MET A 186 -16.58 5.23 -12.06
N THR A 187 -15.58 5.40 -12.94
CA THR A 187 -14.44 4.46 -12.99
C THR A 187 -13.70 4.49 -11.66
N THR A 188 -12.92 3.46 -11.37
CA THR A 188 -12.08 3.39 -10.15
C THR A 188 -11.19 4.63 -10.02
N LYS A 189 -10.59 5.09 -11.13
CA LYS A 189 -9.77 6.30 -11.18
C LYS A 189 -10.57 7.58 -10.85
N GLN A 190 -11.76 7.71 -11.44
CA GLN A 190 -12.65 8.84 -11.16
C GLN A 190 -13.14 8.83 -9.72
N TYR A 191 -13.43 7.66 -9.17
CA TYR A 191 -13.88 7.52 -7.78
C TYR A 191 -12.76 7.85 -6.78
N LYS A 192 -11.52 7.40 -7.04
CA LYS A 192 -10.35 7.85 -6.27
C LYS A 192 -10.22 9.36 -6.30
N LYS A 193 -10.33 9.99 -7.48
CA LYS A 193 -10.30 11.45 -7.62
C LYS A 193 -11.44 12.14 -6.84
N HIS A 194 -12.66 11.60 -6.90
CA HIS A 194 -13.82 12.12 -6.16
C HIS A 194 -13.59 12.13 -4.64
N LYS A 195 -12.87 11.12 -4.13
CA LYS A 195 -12.48 11.02 -2.71
C LYS A 195 -11.14 11.72 -2.38
N ASN A 196 -10.54 12.43 -3.34
CA ASN A 196 -9.23 13.07 -3.20
C ASN A 196 -8.11 12.10 -2.79
N LEU A 197 -8.15 10.88 -3.34
CA LEU A 197 -7.14 9.84 -3.11
C LEU A 197 -6.10 9.85 -4.22
N LYS A 198 -4.85 9.61 -3.88
CA LYS A 198 -3.73 9.45 -4.83
C LYS A 198 -3.39 7.97 -5.03
N LYS A 199 -2.81 7.35 -4.00
CA LYS A 199 -2.31 5.95 -3.99
C LYS A 199 -3.18 5.03 -3.16
N GLU A 200 -3.93 5.61 -2.25
CA GLU A 200 -4.68 4.87 -1.24
C GLU A 200 -5.65 3.89 -1.89
N ASN A 201 -5.89 2.77 -1.23
CA ASN A 201 -6.87 1.81 -1.67
C ASN A 201 -8.26 2.43 -1.61
N LEU A 202 -9.03 2.33 -2.71
CA LEU A 202 -10.36 2.93 -2.78
C LEU A 202 -11.30 2.34 -1.72
N ARG A 203 -11.28 1.00 -1.53
CA ARG A 203 -12.17 0.33 -0.56
C ARG A 203 -11.85 0.73 0.88
N ASP A 204 -10.60 0.99 1.21
CA ASP A 204 -10.20 1.46 2.54
C ASP A 204 -10.69 2.89 2.83
N ASN A 205 -11.18 3.58 1.82
CA ASN A 205 -11.74 4.93 1.91
C ASN A 205 -13.25 4.99 1.63
N MET A 206 -13.89 3.86 1.42
CA MET A 206 -15.35 3.75 1.30
C MET A 206 -16.02 3.82 2.68
N SER A 207 -17.14 4.51 2.78
CA SER A 207 -18.03 4.44 3.95
C SER A 207 -18.62 3.04 4.12
N ASN A 208 -19.24 2.76 5.26
CA ASN A 208 -19.93 1.47 5.47
C ASN A 208 -20.98 1.20 4.38
N LEU A 209 -21.75 2.21 4.01
CA LEU A 209 -22.80 2.03 3.00
C LEU A 209 -22.22 1.82 1.60
N GLU A 210 -21.15 2.52 1.25
CA GLU A 210 -20.42 2.27 -0.01
C GLU A 210 -19.86 0.84 -0.06
N LEU A 211 -19.28 0.34 1.05
CA LEU A 211 -18.79 -1.04 1.14
C LEU A 211 -19.93 -2.04 0.98
N ILE A 212 -21.08 -1.83 1.62
CA ILE A 212 -22.26 -2.71 1.54
C ILE A 212 -22.77 -2.78 0.10
N VAL A 213 -22.92 -1.65 -0.57
CA VAL A 213 -23.40 -1.61 -1.98
C VAL A 213 -22.37 -2.25 -2.91
N ASN A 214 -21.07 -2.02 -2.69
CA ASN A 214 -20.03 -2.70 -3.46
C ASN A 214 -20.04 -4.22 -3.24
N MET A 215 -20.21 -4.68 -1.99
CA MET A 215 -20.34 -6.10 -1.66
C MET A 215 -21.58 -6.71 -2.29
N LEU A 216 -22.69 -5.99 -2.37
CA LEU A 216 -23.89 -6.47 -3.05
C LEU A 216 -23.63 -6.73 -4.53
N ALA A 217 -22.89 -5.84 -5.21
CA ALA A 217 -22.47 -6.05 -6.59
C ALA A 217 -21.62 -7.33 -6.74
N GLU A 218 -20.63 -7.47 -5.85
CA GLU A 218 -19.68 -8.59 -5.87
C GLU A 218 -20.37 -9.91 -5.53
N ALA A 219 -21.17 -9.98 -4.47
CA ALA A 219 -21.89 -11.19 -4.07
C ALA A 219 -22.92 -11.62 -5.13
N THR A 220 -23.65 -10.65 -5.70
CA THR A 220 -24.60 -10.97 -6.80
C THR A 220 -23.88 -11.50 -8.02
N ALA A 221 -22.74 -10.90 -8.39
CA ALA A 221 -21.94 -11.40 -9.51
C ALA A 221 -21.39 -12.81 -9.25
N THR A 222 -20.97 -13.11 -8.03
CA THR A 222 -20.51 -14.46 -7.60
C THR A 222 -21.63 -15.49 -7.78
N GLU A 223 -22.83 -15.20 -7.25
CA GLU A 223 -23.98 -16.10 -7.34
C GLU A 223 -24.40 -16.35 -8.81
N LEU A 224 -24.41 -15.29 -9.62
CA LEU A 224 -24.70 -15.40 -11.05
C LEU A 224 -23.61 -16.17 -11.81
N SER A 225 -22.34 -16.02 -11.43
CA SER A 225 -21.22 -16.77 -12.01
C SER A 225 -21.34 -18.26 -11.70
N ALA A 226 -21.62 -18.61 -10.46
CA ALA A 226 -21.81 -19.99 -10.05
C ALA A 226 -22.94 -20.69 -10.82
N LYS A 227 -24.03 -19.97 -11.15
CA LYS A 227 -25.16 -20.49 -11.93
C LYS A 227 -24.90 -20.58 -13.43
N SER A 228 -24.21 -19.58 -14.00
CA SER A 228 -24.03 -19.48 -15.46
C SER A 228 -22.73 -20.09 -15.96
N SER A 229 -21.79 -20.38 -15.06
CA SER A 229 -20.48 -20.98 -15.35
C SER A 229 -19.77 -20.31 -16.55
N PRO A 230 -19.45 -18.97 -16.46
CA PRO A 230 -18.75 -18.27 -17.52
C PRO A 230 -17.40 -18.93 -17.81
N LYS A 231 -16.95 -18.90 -19.07
CA LYS A 231 -15.75 -19.62 -19.52
C LYS A 231 -14.65 -18.69 -20.06
N ASP A 232 -14.90 -17.41 -20.05
CA ASP A 232 -13.96 -16.41 -20.57
C ASP A 232 -14.24 -15.02 -19.98
N LEU A 233 -13.37 -14.06 -20.29
CA LEU A 233 -13.47 -12.67 -19.85
C LEU A 233 -14.77 -12.01 -20.28
N THR A 234 -15.24 -12.26 -21.51
CA THR A 234 -16.43 -11.61 -22.07
C THR A 234 -17.70 -12.04 -21.33
N GLN A 235 -17.84 -13.33 -21.07
CA GLN A 235 -18.96 -13.88 -20.31
C GLN A 235 -18.89 -13.41 -18.85
N SER A 236 -17.70 -13.43 -18.25
CA SER A 236 -17.46 -12.91 -16.88
C SER A 236 -17.81 -11.42 -16.78
N ALA A 237 -17.47 -10.61 -17.79
CA ALA A 237 -17.85 -9.19 -17.84
C ALA A 237 -19.37 -8.99 -17.92
N SER A 238 -20.06 -9.82 -18.69
CA SER A 238 -21.52 -9.78 -18.76
C SER A 238 -22.17 -10.08 -17.40
N VAL A 239 -21.69 -11.10 -16.72
CA VAL A 239 -22.18 -11.50 -15.38
C VAL A 239 -21.82 -10.43 -14.33
N ALA A 240 -20.59 -9.94 -14.30
CA ALA A 240 -20.16 -8.89 -13.41
C ALA A 240 -20.99 -7.61 -13.57
N LYS A 241 -21.32 -7.23 -14.82
CA LYS A 241 -22.20 -6.09 -15.11
C LYS A 241 -23.61 -6.30 -14.57
N LYS A 242 -24.18 -7.51 -14.69
CA LYS A 242 -25.51 -7.83 -14.13
C LYS A 242 -25.54 -7.67 -12.60
N GLY A 243 -24.55 -8.20 -11.89
CA GLY A 243 -24.42 -8.02 -10.45
C GLY A 243 -24.29 -6.55 -10.05
N ALA A 244 -23.47 -5.79 -10.77
CA ALA A 244 -23.30 -4.37 -10.53
C ALA A 244 -24.55 -3.53 -10.85
N ILE A 245 -25.40 -3.95 -11.77
CA ILE A 245 -26.71 -3.31 -12.04
C ILE A 245 -27.66 -3.44 -10.84
N VAL A 246 -27.67 -4.59 -10.16
CA VAL A 246 -28.47 -4.77 -8.93
C VAL A 246 -28.03 -3.76 -7.87
N ALA A 247 -26.75 -3.66 -7.63
CA ALA A 247 -26.19 -2.69 -6.68
C ALA A 247 -26.47 -1.23 -7.07
N ARG A 248 -26.40 -0.91 -8.39
CA ARG A 248 -26.80 0.41 -8.90
C ARG A 248 -28.24 0.75 -8.59
N ASN A 249 -29.16 -0.18 -8.84
CA ASN A 249 -30.58 0.03 -8.61
C ASN A 249 -30.85 0.25 -7.11
N THR A 250 -30.24 -0.58 -6.25
CA THR A 250 -30.29 -0.41 -4.79
C THR A 250 -29.76 0.97 -4.36
N ARG A 251 -28.63 1.41 -4.92
CA ARG A 251 -28.09 2.76 -4.65
C ARG A 251 -29.11 3.84 -5.02
N ILE A 252 -29.68 3.77 -6.22
CA ILE A 252 -30.67 4.76 -6.72
C ILE A 252 -31.88 4.80 -5.81
N ASP A 253 -32.38 3.65 -5.35
CA ASP A 253 -33.55 3.59 -4.48
C ASP A 253 -33.28 4.16 -3.10
N ILE A 254 -32.09 3.92 -2.53
CA ILE A 254 -31.65 4.57 -1.28
C ILE A 254 -31.60 6.08 -1.46
N GLU A 255 -31.01 6.56 -2.57
CA GLU A 255 -30.86 8.00 -2.85
C GLU A 255 -32.22 8.69 -3.08
N LYS A 256 -33.20 8.02 -3.71
CA LYS A 256 -34.58 8.51 -3.83
C LYS A 256 -35.29 8.68 -2.47
N GLN A 257 -34.94 7.87 -1.48
CA GLN A 257 -35.47 7.96 -0.13
C GLN A 257 -34.70 8.97 0.76
N GLY A 258 -33.82 9.78 0.16
CA GLY A 258 -33.06 10.81 0.85
C GLY A 258 -31.74 10.31 1.47
N GLY A 259 -31.38 9.03 1.28
CA GLY A 259 -30.07 8.52 1.68
C GLY A 259 -28.97 9.02 0.75
N LYS A 260 -27.72 9.04 1.24
CA LYS A 260 -26.53 9.34 0.44
C LYS A 260 -25.58 8.14 0.49
N VAL A 261 -25.46 7.45 -0.64
CA VAL A 261 -24.57 6.28 -0.73
C VAL A 261 -23.14 6.71 -0.99
N ILE A 262 -22.90 7.47 -2.05
CA ILE A 262 -21.55 7.89 -2.46
C ILE A 262 -21.14 9.16 -1.70
N SER A 263 -19.98 9.09 -1.04
CA SER A 263 -19.40 10.22 -0.31
C SER A 263 -18.05 10.63 -0.89
N SER A 264 -17.78 11.94 -0.92
CA SER A 264 -16.45 12.47 -1.21
C SER A 264 -15.48 12.33 -0.03
N GLN A 265 -16.01 12.09 1.18
CA GLN A 265 -15.21 11.91 2.38
C GLN A 265 -14.72 10.47 2.51
N SER A 266 -13.51 10.29 3.05
CA SER A 266 -13.00 8.95 3.40
C SER A 266 -13.71 8.43 4.66
N ALA A 267 -13.70 7.11 4.85
CA ALA A 267 -14.25 6.46 6.04
C ALA A 267 -13.68 7.03 7.35
N LYS A 268 -12.40 7.38 7.38
CA LYS A 268 -11.73 8.02 8.52
C LYS A 268 -12.33 9.39 8.86
N GLN A 269 -12.63 10.20 7.85
CA GLN A 269 -13.24 11.52 8.04
C GLN A 269 -14.68 11.41 8.58
N LEU A 270 -15.42 10.39 8.11
CA LEU A 270 -16.78 10.12 8.55
C LEU A 270 -16.83 9.58 10.00
N GLY A 271 -15.78 8.86 10.45
CA GLY A 271 -15.70 8.31 11.81
C GLY A 271 -15.36 9.31 12.91
N ARG A 272 -15.08 10.58 12.60
CA ARG A 272 -14.66 11.64 13.54
C ARG A 272 -13.49 11.29 14.46
N ILE A 273 -12.68 10.28 14.11
CA ILE A 273 -11.51 9.91 14.89
C ILE A 273 -10.32 10.74 14.38
N LYS A 274 -9.75 11.61 15.24
CA LYS A 274 -8.50 12.31 14.95
C LYS A 274 -7.38 11.27 14.89
N THR A 275 -6.93 10.91 13.69
CA THR A 275 -5.74 10.08 13.52
C THR A 275 -4.50 10.87 13.93
N PRO A 276 -3.55 10.24 14.63
CA PRO A 276 -2.22 10.83 14.79
C PRO A 276 -1.62 11.09 13.39
N LYS A 277 -1.05 12.26 13.20
CA LYS A 277 -0.30 12.57 11.97
C LYS A 277 0.89 11.62 11.89
N THR A 278 1.04 10.97 10.74
CA THR A 278 2.20 10.17 10.30
C THR A 278 2.42 8.83 11.00
N LEU A 279 1.95 7.76 10.37
CA LEU A 279 2.62 6.46 10.50
C LEU A 279 3.90 6.53 9.64
N SER A 280 5.04 6.64 10.29
CA SER A 280 6.32 6.34 9.65
C SER A 280 6.32 4.84 9.30
N PRO A 281 6.76 4.42 8.11
CA PRO A 281 6.98 3.01 7.82
C PRO A 281 8.12 2.41 8.66
N PHE A 282 8.84 3.25 9.40
CA PHE A 282 9.93 2.86 10.28
C PHE A 282 9.44 2.76 11.74
N PRO A 283 10.00 1.84 12.55
CA PRO A 283 9.64 1.71 13.95
C PRO A 283 9.83 3.04 14.70
N PRO A 284 9.00 3.32 15.72
CA PRO A 284 9.24 4.46 16.59
C PRO A 284 10.63 4.30 17.25
N SER A 285 11.38 5.39 17.33
CA SER A 285 12.61 5.44 18.10
C SER A 285 12.32 4.92 19.51
N LEU A 286 13.02 3.89 19.93
CA LEU A 286 13.05 3.47 21.32
C LEU A 286 13.66 4.63 22.11
N SER A 287 12.81 5.50 22.68
CA SER A 287 13.26 6.41 23.73
C SER A 287 13.82 5.54 24.84
N SER A 288 15.12 5.74 25.12
CA SER A 288 15.80 5.20 26.27
C SER A 288 15.05 5.62 27.53
N GLU A 289 14.27 4.72 28.10
CA GLU A 289 13.96 4.80 29.53
C GLU A 289 15.21 4.35 30.26
N SER A 290 15.87 5.34 30.85
CA SER A 290 16.95 5.18 31.83
C SER A 290 16.40 4.75 33.17
#